data_10a2ec955fa84e9903cc839038b4c714
#
_entry.id   10a2ec955fa84e9903cc839038b4c714
#
_cell.length_a   1.000
_cell.length_b   1.000
_cell.length_c   1.000
_cell.angle_alpha   90.00
_cell.angle_beta   90.00
_cell.angle_gamma   90.00
#
_symmetry.space_group_name_H-M   'P 1'
#
loop_
_entity.id
_entity.type
_entity.pdbx_description
1 polymer ?
#
loop_
_entity_poly.entity_id
_entity_poly.type
_entity_poly.pdbx_seq_one_letter_code
_entity_poly.pdbx_strand_id
1 'polypeptide(L)'
;MLDPLIENAYKVLDGEMLTKPEALALAEKIEGEDILDLVSLANKVRHKFAGPLMACSILNAKSGLCRQNCRFCAQAEAHHTGIETYPLLSKEEILQAAAVADANGVHSFGIVTSGYGYKQSTPEFRQLLEVMDAMHERFPRLKICVSVGILSRETAKLLAEHHCWRYNMNLQTSPERFADLITREHSIQEKIDTIKYLQEFGVTICCGGIFGLGETWKDRVDMAFAVRELNVDGSPLNVLLPIKGTPLENRPVMPPHEVAKAFAIYRLVNPKLMIKFAAGRETTMKDFQGLLMLCGLNAVITGGYLTTRGRSVDDDRKFIEQLGSF
;
A
#
# COMPACT_ATOMS: atom_id res chain seq x y z
N MET A 1 -11.18 32.50 5.71
CA MET A 1 -10.47 32.41 7.02
C MET A 1 -10.18 30.94 7.22
N LEU A 2 -8.99 30.58 7.67
CA LEU A 2 -8.66 29.15 7.85
C LEU A 2 -9.49 28.56 8.99
N ASP A 3 -9.97 27.31 8.83
CA ASP A 3 -10.68 26.63 9.90
C ASP A 3 -9.74 26.44 11.12
N PRO A 4 -10.20 26.69 12.36
CA PRO A 4 -9.35 26.60 13.56
C PRO A 4 -8.72 25.22 13.78
N LEU A 5 -9.35 24.13 13.31
CA LEU A 5 -8.79 22.78 13.41
C LEU A 5 -7.60 22.62 12.45
N ILE A 6 -7.70 23.20 11.25
CA ILE A 6 -6.60 23.20 10.27
C ILE A 6 -5.48 24.10 10.78
N GLU A 7 -5.81 25.28 11.32
CA GLU A 7 -4.82 26.19 11.91
C GLU A 7 -4.02 25.49 13.02
N ASN A 8 -4.70 24.79 13.94
CA ASN A 8 -4.02 23.98 14.96
C ASN A 8 -3.15 22.87 14.37
N ALA A 9 -3.56 22.27 13.24
CA ALA A 9 -2.80 21.20 12.59
C ALA A 9 -1.50 21.69 11.94
N TYR A 10 -1.32 23.01 11.72
CA TYR A 10 -0.06 23.58 11.22
C TYR A 10 1.15 23.31 12.13
N LYS A 11 0.92 23.01 13.43
CA LYS A 11 1.99 22.58 14.35
C LYS A 11 2.80 21.37 13.84
N VAL A 12 2.20 20.57 12.95
CA VAL A 12 2.93 19.45 12.33
C VAL A 12 4.13 19.94 11.52
N LEU A 13 4.05 21.13 10.92
CA LEU A 13 5.18 21.75 10.24
C LEU A 13 6.31 22.12 11.22
N ASP A 14 6.02 22.35 12.49
CA ASP A 14 7.03 22.63 13.52
C ASP A 14 7.59 21.34 14.14
N GLY A 15 7.13 20.18 13.67
CA GLY A 15 7.61 18.86 14.11
C GLY A 15 6.78 18.25 15.24
N GLU A 16 5.70 18.89 15.66
CA GLU A 16 4.77 18.31 16.61
C GLU A 16 3.89 17.25 15.94
N MET A 17 3.40 16.31 16.72
CA MET A 17 2.55 15.22 16.24
C MET A 17 1.09 15.50 16.57
N LEU A 18 0.21 15.19 15.60
CA LEU A 18 -1.22 15.16 15.91
C LEU A 18 -1.54 14.07 16.94
N THR A 19 -2.39 14.38 17.87
CA THR A 19 -3.06 13.41 18.73
C THR A 19 -4.23 12.75 17.98
N LYS A 20 -4.68 11.60 18.47
CA LYS A 20 -5.80 10.88 17.86
C LYS A 20 -7.12 11.71 17.89
N PRO A 21 -7.49 12.39 18.99
CA PRO A 21 -8.65 13.28 19.00
C PRO A 21 -8.57 14.43 17.98
N GLU A 22 -7.40 15.05 17.79
CA GLU A 22 -7.22 16.12 16.80
C GLU A 22 -7.38 15.60 15.38
N ALA A 23 -6.77 14.45 15.05
CA ALA A 23 -6.94 13.82 13.74
C ALA A 23 -8.39 13.41 13.48
N LEU A 24 -9.10 12.93 14.49
CA LEU A 24 -10.51 12.57 14.38
C LEU A 24 -11.38 13.82 14.19
N ALA A 25 -11.09 14.91 14.90
CA ALA A 25 -11.81 16.18 14.71
C ALA A 25 -11.66 16.73 13.29
N LEU A 26 -10.44 16.68 12.69
CA LEU A 26 -10.23 17.01 11.29
C LEU A 26 -11.06 16.11 10.37
N ALA A 27 -11.07 14.80 10.65
CA ALA A 27 -11.79 13.82 9.84
C ALA A 27 -13.31 14.00 9.85
N GLU A 28 -13.89 14.39 10.98
CA GLU A 28 -15.33 14.48 11.14
C GLU A 28 -15.89 15.86 10.80
N LYS A 29 -15.10 16.94 10.96
CA LYS A 29 -15.62 18.31 10.88
C LYS A 29 -15.18 19.08 9.65
N ILE A 30 -14.03 18.75 9.04
CA ILE A 30 -13.57 19.46 7.84
C ILE A 30 -14.36 18.97 6.63
N GLU A 31 -15.03 19.89 5.94
CA GLU A 31 -15.88 19.60 4.79
C GLU A 31 -15.77 20.72 3.73
N GLY A 32 -16.34 20.47 2.55
CA GLY A 32 -16.46 21.47 1.49
C GLY A 32 -15.11 22.03 1.04
N GLU A 33 -15.02 23.36 0.97
CA GLU A 33 -13.84 24.09 0.49
C GLU A 33 -12.63 23.97 1.42
N ASP A 34 -12.83 23.77 2.71
CA ASP A 34 -11.75 23.61 3.71
C ASP A 34 -10.93 22.33 3.48
N ILE A 35 -11.45 21.36 2.72
CA ILE A 35 -10.67 20.17 2.30
C ILE A 35 -9.42 20.58 1.49
N LEU A 36 -9.51 21.64 0.67
CA LEU A 36 -8.36 22.10 -0.12
C LEU A 36 -7.28 22.73 0.77
N ASP A 37 -7.65 23.41 1.85
CA ASP A 37 -6.71 23.94 2.83
C ASP A 37 -5.99 22.80 3.57
N LEU A 38 -6.73 21.75 3.92
CA LEU A 38 -6.14 20.53 4.50
C LEU A 38 -5.19 19.84 3.53
N VAL A 39 -5.53 19.74 2.25
CA VAL A 39 -4.67 19.21 1.18
C VAL A 39 -3.41 20.06 1.03
N SER A 40 -3.53 21.38 1.02
CA SER A 40 -2.40 22.30 0.98
C SER A 40 -1.43 22.08 2.15
N LEU A 41 -1.95 21.94 3.37
CA LEU A 41 -1.14 21.63 4.55
C LEU A 41 -0.43 20.26 4.41
N ALA A 42 -1.15 19.23 3.98
CA ALA A 42 -0.58 17.89 3.78
C ALA A 42 0.54 17.90 2.73
N ASN A 43 0.39 18.67 1.64
CA ASN A 43 1.44 18.82 0.65
C ASN A 43 2.70 19.52 1.22
N LYS A 44 2.52 20.58 2.02
CA LYS A 44 3.62 21.25 2.73
C LYS A 44 4.36 20.31 3.68
N VAL A 45 3.61 19.48 4.42
CA VAL A 45 4.20 18.46 5.31
C VAL A 45 4.99 17.43 4.52
N ARG A 46 4.47 16.96 3.38
CA ARG A 46 5.19 16.07 2.46
C ARG A 46 6.53 16.69 2.03
N HIS A 47 6.49 17.93 1.55
CA HIS A 47 7.70 18.60 1.11
C HIS A 47 8.75 18.76 2.21
N LYS A 48 8.31 19.06 3.43
CA LYS A 48 9.22 19.29 4.55
C LYS A 48 9.85 18.00 5.10
N PHE A 49 9.09 16.90 5.14
CA PHE A 49 9.47 15.72 5.93
C PHE A 49 9.57 14.41 5.14
N ALA A 50 8.89 14.29 4.01
CA ALA A 50 8.81 13.04 3.27
C ALA A 50 9.64 13.08 2.00
N GLY A 51 10.59 12.46 1.67
CA GLY A 51 11.46 12.47 0.52
C GLY A 51 10.77 12.66 -0.86
N PRO A 52 11.52 12.58 -1.95
CA PRO A 52 11.02 12.84 -3.30
C PRO A 52 9.94 11.84 -3.73
N LEU A 53 9.26 12.17 -4.82
CA LEU A 53 8.30 11.27 -5.47
C LEU A 53 9.03 10.02 -6.02
N MET A 54 8.50 8.84 -5.73
CA MET A 54 9.10 7.56 -6.09
C MET A 54 8.11 6.66 -6.83
N ALA A 55 8.64 5.84 -7.74
CA ALA A 55 7.88 4.78 -8.41
C ALA A 55 8.36 3.39 -7.94
N CYS A 56 7.39 2.51 -7.68
CA CYS A 56 7.61 1.09 -7.42
C CYS A 56 6.86 0.27 -8.47
N SER A 57 7.39 -0.87 -8.88
CA SER A 57 6.68 -1.83 -9.73
C SER A 57 6.42 -3.13 -8.98
N ILE A 58 5.39 -3.85 -9.37
CA ILE A 58 5.04 -5.16 -8.79
C ILE A 58 4.73 -6.17 -9.88
N LEU A 59 4.99 -7.43 -9.58
CA LEU A 59 4.60 -8.58 -10.39
C LEU A 59 3.63 -9.46 -9.60
N ASN A 60 2.48 -9.77 -10.19
CA ASN A 60 1.60 -10.82 -9.69
C ASN A 60 2.22 -12.18 -10.07
N ALA A 61 3.14 -12.68 -9.24
CA ALA A 61 3.92 -13.88 -9.55
C ALA A 61 3.14 -15.19 -9.35
N LYS A 62 2.00 -15.14 -8.65
CA LYS A 62 1.04 -16.24 -8.48
C LYS A 62 -0.34 -15.66 -8.34
N SER A 63 -1.29 -16.11 -9.14
CA SER A 63 -2.63 -15.52 -9.23
C SER A 63 -3.75 -16.50 -8.91
N GLY A 64 -4.73 -16.00 -8.15
CA GLY A 64 -5.97 -16.72 -7.85
C GLY A 64 -5.80 -17.87 -6.84
N LEU A 65 -6.86 -18.68 -6.70
CA LEU A 65 -6.92 -19.89 -5.88
C LEU A 65 -6.51 -19.68 -4.40
N CYS A 66 -6.65 -18.45 -3.89
CA CYS A 66 -6.39 -18.15 -2.49
C CYS A 66 -7.55 -18.66 -1.62
N ARG A 67 -7.26 -19.54 -0.68
CA ARG A 67 -8.27 -20.11 0.24
C ARG A 67 -8.75 -19.13 1.31
N GLN A 68 -8.16 -17.92 1.34
CA GLN A 68 -8.62 -16.84 2.20
C GLN A 68 -9.78 -16.09 1.51
N ASN A 69 -10.82 -15.76 2.26
CA ASN A 69 -12.03 -15.13 1.74
C ASN A 69 -12.10 -13.62 2.00
N CYS A 70 -10.97 -12.91 1.90
CA CYS A 70 -10.95 -11.45 2.07
C CYS A 70 -11.98 -10.78 1.16
N ARG A 71 -12.96 -10.09 1.72
CA ARG A 71 -14.19 -9.61 1.05
C ARG A 71 -13.96 -8.74 -0.19
N PHE A 72 -12.84 -8.04 -0.29
CA PHE A 72 -12.49 -7.18 -1.42
C PHE A 72 -11.68 -7.90 -2.51
N CYS A 73 -11.15 -9.11 -2.22
CA CYS A 73 -10.06 -9.67 -3.00
C CYS A 73 -10.55 -10.50 -4.18
N ALA A 74 -10.15 -10.09 -5.39
CA ALA A 74 -10.46 -10.84 -6.62
C ALA A 74 -9.78 -12.22 -6.67
N GLN A 75 -8.71 -12.44 -5.90
CA GLN A 75 -7.91 -13.67 -5.94
C GLN A 75 -8.43 -14.76 -4.97
N ALA A 76 -9.49 -14.48 -4.21
CA ALA A 76 -10.09 -15.49 -3.32
C ALA A 76 -10.78 -16.59 -4.14
N GLU A 77 -10.50 -17.86 -3.82
CA GLU A 77 -11.10 -19.02 -4.49
C GLU A 77 -12.63 -19.05 -4.35
N ALA A 78 -13.15 -18.55 -3.24
CA ALA A 78 -14.59 -18.44 -2.98
C ALA A 78 -15.30 -17.36 -3.83
N HIS A 79 -14.56 -16.51 -4.54
CA HIS A 79 -15.10 -15.41 -5.33
C HIS A 79 -15.02 -15.73 -6.84
N HIS A 80 -16.12 -15.52 -7.55
CA HIS A 80 -16.23 -15.81 -9.00
C HIS A 80 -15.91 -14.54 -9.83
N THR A 81 -14.68 -14.07 -9.78
CA THR A 81 -14.27 -12.79 -10.36
C THR A 81 -13.79 -12.87 -11.80
N GLY A 82 -13.57 -14.08 -12.33
CA GLY A 82 -13.11 -14.29 -13.71
C GLY A 82 -11.68 -13.81 -13.99
N ILE A 83 -10.86 -13.61 -12.97
CA ILE A 83 -9.44 -13.28 -13.13
C ILE A 83 -8.67 -14.49 -13.69
N GLU A 84 -7.58 -14.22 -14.38
CA GLU A 84 -6.63 -15.26 -14.77
C GLU A 84 -5.99 -15.89 -13.52
N THR A 85 -5.93 -17.24 -13.49
CA THR A 85 -5.33 -18.01 -12.40
C THR A 85 -4.15 -18.82 -12.89
N TYR A 86 -3.04 -18.74 -12.17
CA TYR A 86 -1.82 -19.49 -12.50
C TYR A 86 -0.99 -19.76 -11.22
N PRO A 87 -0.20 -20.88 -11.22
CA PRO A 87 0.71 -21.18 -10.14
C PRO A 87 1.85 -20.15 -10.08
N LEU A 88 2.78 -20.32 -9.16
CA LEU A 88 3.99 -19.49 -9.12
C LEU A 88 4.69 -19.55 -10.48
N LEU A 89 4.93 -18.39 -11.07
CA LEU A 89 5.67 -18.23 -12.31
C LEU A 89 7.07 -18.85 -12.17
N SER A 90 7.63 -19.30 -13.30
CA SER A 90 9.00 -19.80 -13.34
C SER A 90 10.01 -18.72 -12.93
N LYS A 91 11.18 -19.16 -12.53
CA LYS A 91 12.30 -18.25 -12.20
C LYS A 91 12.62 -17.33 -13.38
N GLU A 92 12.62 -17.85 -14.59
CA GLU A 92 12.91 -17.13 -15.82
C GLU A 92 11.89 -16.03 -16.11
N GLU A 93 10.60 -16.30 -15.94
CA GLU A 93 9.53 -15.31 -16.13
C GLU A 93 9.63 -14.16 -15.12
N ILE A 94 9.91 -14.47 -13.85
CA ILE A 94 10.08 -13.45 -12.81
C ILE A 94 11.33 -12.59 -13.08
N LEU A 95 12.45 -13.21 -13.48
CA LEU A 95 13.69 -12.51 -13.83
C LEU A 95 13.52 -11.64 -15.08
N GLN A 96 12.73 -12.08 -16.06
CA GLN A 96 12.42 -11.27 -17.24
C GLN A 96 11.61 -10.01 -16.86
N ALA A 97 10.61 -10.16 -15.99
CA ALA A 97 9.84 -9.01 -15.48
C ALA A 97 10.73 -8.05 -14.67
N ALA A 98 11.65 -8.57 -13.85
CA ALA A 98 12.61 -7.77 -13.10
C ALA A 98 13.58 -7.01 -14.02
N ALA A 99 14.04 -7.64 -15.11
CA ALA A 99 14.88 -7.00 -16.13
C ALA A 99 14.18 -5.81 -16.79
N VAL A 100 12.89 -5.94 -17.11
CA VAL A 100 12.08 -4.83 -17.64
C VAL A 100 11.98 -3.68 -16.62
N ALA A 101 11.77 -3.99 -15.34
CA ALA A 101 11.71 -2.98 -14.28
C ALA A 101 13.06 -2.25 -14.09
N ASP A 102 14.19 -2.99 -14.09
CA ASP A 102 15.53 -2.41 -13.99
C ASP A 102 15.86 -1.52 -15.19
N ALA A 103 15.56 -1.98 -16.42
CA ALA A 103 15.76 -1.22 -17.65
C ALA A 103 14.97 0.08 -17.68
N ASN A 104 13.79 0.11 -17.07
CA ASN A 104 12.96 1.31 -16.90
C ASN A 104 13.38 2.21 -15.73
N GLY A 105 14.45 1.88 -15.01
CA GLY A 105 14.94 2.67 -13.89
C GLY A 105 14.03 2.68 -12.66
N VAL A 106 13.18 1.68 -12.49
CA VAL A 106 12.30 1.55 -11.32
C VAL A 106 13.16 1.29 -10.08
N HIS A 107 12.88 2.01 -8.99
CA HIS A 107 13.67 1.89 -7.76
C HIS A 107 13.52 0.53 -7.07
N SER A 108 12.29 0.00 -7.03
CA SER A 108 12.01 -1.26 -6.35
C SER A 108 10.98 -2.10 -7.11
N PHE A 109 11.20 -3.41 -7.09
CA PHE A 109 10.36 -4.40 -7.74
C PHE A 109 9.80 -5.38 -6.72
N GLY A 110 8.49 -5.57 -6.70
CA GLY A 110 7.78 -6.40 -5.74
C GLY A 110 7.29 -7.71 -6.34
N ILE A 111 7.71 -8.83 -5.74
CA ILE A 111 7.15 -10.16 -6.04
C ILE A 111 5.93 -10.35 -5.14
N VAL A 112 4.75 -10.51 -5.75
CA VAL A 112 3.49 -10.69 -5.02
C VAL A 112 2.87 -12.03 -5.37
N THR A 113 2.43 -12.79 -4.36
CA THR A 113 1.72 -14.05 -4.57
C THR A 113 0.34 -14.04 -3.92
N SER A 114 -0.61 -14.70 -4.56
CA SER A 114 -1.85 -15.10 -3.89
C SER A 114 -1.56 -16.18 -2.85
N GLY A 115 -2.41 -16.26 -1.82
CA GLY A 115 -2.32 -17.29 -0.78
C GLY A 115 -2.31 -16.73 0.63
N TYR A 116 -2.40 -17.64 1.61
CA TYR A 116 -2.35 -17.29 3.03
C TYR A 116 -0.95 -16.82 3.46
N GLY A 117 0.10 -17.49 2.95
CA GLY A 117 1.47 -17.24 3.31
C GLY A 117 2.29 -18.52 3.50
N TYR A 118 3.48 -18.36 4.05
CA TYR A 118 4.44 -19.46 4.22
C TYR A 118 4.92 -19.55 5.67
N LYS A 119 4.25 -20.40 6.47
CA LYS A 119 4.69 -20.70 7.85
C LYS A 119 5.83 -21.72 7.90
N GLN A 120 6.13 -22.37 6.78
CA GLN A 120 7.19 -23.37 6.62
C GLN A 120 7.90 -23.19 5.27
N SER A 121 9.16 -23.64 5.18
CA SER A 121 9.92 -23.62 3.93
C SER A 121 9.47 -24.72 2.97
N THR A 122 8.41 -24.41 2.21
CA THR A 122 7.88 -25.28 1.15
C THR A 122 8.77 -25.24 -0.10
N PRO A 123 8.62 -26.19 -1.06
CA PRO A 123 9.33 -26.10 -2.36
C PRO A 123 9.05 -24.79 -3.10
N GLU A 124 7.79 -24.31 -3.10
CA GLU A 124 7.42 -23.03 -3.71
C GLU A 124 8.10 -21.85 -3.01
N PHE A 125 8.21 -21.86 -1.68
CA PHE A 125 8.90 -20.81 -0.94
C PHE A 125 10.42 -20.82 -1.24
N ARG A 126 11.05 -22.00 -1.35
CA ARG A 126 12.47 -22.11 -1.74
C ARG A 126 12.72 -21.57 -3.15
N GLN A 127 11.82 -21.85 -4.10
CA GLN A 127 11.89 -21.26 -5.45
C GLN A 127 11.89 -19.72 -5.40
N LEU A 128 11.06 -19.11 -4.53
CA LEU A 128 11.06 -17.65 -4.34
C LEU A 128 12.41 -17.15 -3.80
N LEU A 129 13.02 -17.84 -2.84
CA LEU A 129 14.34 -17.49 -2.33
C LEU A 129 15.42 -17.55 -3.42
N GLU A 130 15.44 -18.61 -4.23
CA GLU A 130 16.36 -18.76 -5.36
C GLU A 130 16.16 -17.66 -6.45
N VAL A 131 14.92 -17.22 -6.64
CA VAL A 131 14.61 -16.07 -7.52
C VAL A 131 15.19 -14.79 -6.96
N MET A 132 15.04 -14.55 -5.66
CA MET A 132 15.54 -13.34 -5.00
C MET A 132 17.07 -13.26 -5.05
N ASP A 133 17.77 -14.37 -4.82
CA ASP A 133 19.23 -14.44 -4.97
C ASP A 133 19.67 -14.10 -6.39
N ALA A 134 19.03 -14.71 -7.38
CA ALA A 134 19.34 -14.44 -8.78
C ALA A 134 19.01 -12.99 -9.20
N MET A 135 17.98 -12.39 -8.64
CA MET A 135 17.67 -10.97 -8.85
C MET A 135 18.75 -10.07 -8.24
N HIS A 136 19.18 -10.38 -7.01
CA HIS A 136 20.23 -9.62 -6.33
C HIS A 136 21.55 -9.63 -7.15
N GLU A 137 21.93 -10.78 -7.69
CA GLU A 137 23.12 -10.94 -8.53
C GLU A 137 23.00 -10.18 -9.85
N ARG A 138 21.85 -10.32 -10.55
CA ARG A 138 21.69 -9.78 -11.91
C ARG A 138 21.33 -8.29 -11.94
N PHE A 139 20.61 -7.80 -10.93
CA PHE A 139 20.06 -6.43 -10.88
C PHE A 139 20.42 -5.73 -9.56
N PRO A 140 21.70 -5.46 -9.29
CA PRO A 140 22.16 -4.99 -7.97
C PRO A 140 21.60 -3.61 -7.57
N ARG A 141 21.07 -2.83 -8.52
CA ARG A 141 20.42 -1.54 -8.25
C ARG A 141 18.94 -1.68 -7.87
N LEU A 142 18.29 -2.78 -8.30
CA LEU A 142 16.86 -3.00 -8.09
C LEU A 142 16.61 -3.52 -6.67
N LYS A 143 15.87 -2.77 -5.87
CA LYS A 143 15.51 -3.18 -4.51
C LYS A 143 14.40 -4.23 -4.54
N ILE A 144 14.64 -5.37 -3.90
CA ILE A 144 13.71 -6.50 -3.90
C ILE A 144 12.65 -6.31 -2.82
N CYS A 145 11.39 -6.18 -3.24
CA CYS A 145 10.23 -6.17 -2.37
C CYS A 145 9.47 -7.49 -2.47
N VAL A 146 8.84 -7.91 -1.37
CA VAL A 146 8.09 -9.17 -1.30
C VAL A 146 6.74 -8.98 -0.62
N SER A 147 5.70 -9.65 -1.13
CA SER A 147 4.37 -9.69 -0.50
C SER A 147 3.75 -11.07 -0.71
N VAL A 148 4.08 -12.00 0.17
CA VAL A 148 3.73 -13.43 0.04
C VAL A 148 2.89 -13.94 1.22
N GLY A 149 2.17 -13.04 1.90
CA GLY A 149 1.25 -13.39 2.99
C GLY A 149 1.93 -13.54 4.36
N ILE A 150 1.30 -14.31 5.23
CA ILE A 150 1.70 -14.50 6.63
C ILE A 150 2.92 -15.40 6.73
N LEU A 151 3.87 -15.03 7.58
CA LEU A 151 5.13 -15.74 7.79
C LEU A 151 5.24 -16.26 9.24
N SER A 152 6.01 -17.32 9.42
CA SER A 152 6.61 -17.66 10.72
C SER A 152 7.89 -16.83 10.93
N ARG A 153 8.39 -16.82 12.16
CA ARG A 153 9.69 -16.19 12.46
C ARG A 153 10.84 -16.80 11.63
N GLU A 154 10.79 -18.12 11.39
CA GLU A 154 11.78 -18.85 10.59
C GLU A 154 11.75 -18.40 9.11
N THR A 155 10.57 -18.36 8.48
CA THR A 155 10.46 -17.95 7.07
C THR A 155 10.72 -16.46 6.88
N ALA A 156 10.41 -15.62 7.87
CA ALA A 156 10.80 -14.21 7.87
C ALA A 156 12.33 -14.03 7.89
N LYS A 157 13.04 -14.84 8.71
CA LYS A 157 14.49 -14.86 8.74
C LYS A 157 15.09 -15.27 7.39
N LEU A 158 14.57 -16.34 6.78
CA LEU A 158 15.01 -16.79 5.45
C LEU A 158 14.83 -15.70 4.39
N LEU A 159 13.71 -14.98 4.37
CA LEU A 159 13.55 -13.85 3.44
C LEU A 159 14.60 -12.76 3.66
N ALA A 160 14.92 -12.44 4.90
CA ALA A 160 15.96 -11.45 5.21
C ALA A 160 17.35 -11.91 4.73
N GLU A 161 17.70 -13.18 4.93
CA GLU A 161 18.97 -13.78 4.51
C GLU A 161 19.09 -13.84 2.97
N HIS A 162 17.95 -13.90 2.24
CA HIS A 162 17.86 -13.93 0.79
C HIS A 162 17.50 -12.57 0.18
N HIS A 163 18.03 -11.47 0.74
CA HIS A 163 18.02 -10.13 0.14
C HIS A 163 16.64 -9.43 0.10
N CYS A 164 15.65 -9.83 0.91
CA CYS A 164 14.42 -9.07 1.03
C CYS A 164 14.69 -7.69 1.62
N TRP A 165 14.71 -6.67 0.76
CA TRP A 165 14.89 -5.29 1.23
C TRP A 165 13.65 -4.76 1.93
N ARG A 166 12.44 -5.07 1.39
CA ARG A 166 11.17 -4.58 1.94
C ARG A 166 10.06 -5.60 1.81
N TYR A 167 9.30 -5.78 2.86
CA TYR A 167 8.13 -6.64 2.84
C TYR A 167 6.83 -5.82 2.91
N ASN A 168 5.83 -6.18 2.11
CA ASN A 168 4.51 -5.56 2.16
C ASN A 168 3.51 -6.46 2.89
N MET A 169 3.01 -5.97 4.05
CA MET A 169 1.97 -6.61 4.83
C MET A 169 0.95 -5.57 5.29
N ASN A 170 -0.16 -5.45 4.55
CA ASN A 170 -1.17 -4.44 4.82
C ASN A 170 -2.11 -4.85 5.96
N LEU A 171 -2.47 -3.91 6.85
CA LEU A 171 -3.57 -4.06 7.81
C LEU A 171 -4.93 -4.06 7.10
N GLN A 172 -5.03 -3.39 5.97
CA GLN A 172 -6.22 -3.20 5.12
C GLN A 172 -7.25 -2.23 5.69
N THR A 173 -7.48 -2.22 6.99
CA THR A 173 -8.39 -1.33 7.74
C THR A 173 -7.90 -1.18 9.18
N SER A 174 -8.66 -0.51 10.06
CA SER A 174 -8.35 -0.48 11.48
C SER A 174 -8.29 -1.90 12.07
N PRO A 175 -7.37 -2.18 13.01
CA PRO A 175 -7.28 -3.50 13.63
C PRO A 175 -8.59 -3.99 14.25
N GLU A 176 -9.37 -3.11 14.87
CA GLU A 176 -10.65 -3.44 15.50
C GLU A 176 -11.71 -3.93 14.50
N ARG A 177 -11.66 -3.41 13.24
CA ARG A 177 -12.67 -3.73 12.21
C ARG A 177 -12.20 -4.78 11.22
N PHE A 178 -11.00 -5.32 11.40
CA PHE A 178 -10.42 -6.28 10.46
C PHE A 178 -11.31 -7.50 10.23
N ALA A 179 -11.79 -8.14 11.30
CA ALA A 179 -12.62 -9.33 11.21
C ALA A 179 -13.96 -9.11 10.50
N ASP A 180 -14.53 -7.91 10.63
CA ASP A 180 -15.83 -7.57 10.05
C ASP A 180 -15.74 -7.08 8.59
N LEU A 181 -14.71 -6.30 8.28
CA LEU A 181 -14.55 -5.67 6.98
C LEU A 181 -13.70 -6.49 6.00
N ILE A 182 -12.79 -7.31 6.50
CA ILE A 182 -11.81 -8.05 5.67
C ILE A 182 -12.11 -9.54 5.66
N THR A 183 -11.82 -10.25 6.76
CA THR A 183 -12.03 -11.70 6.85
C THR A 183 -11.92 -12.21 8.28
N ARG A 184 -12.52 -13.37 8.54
CA ARG A 184 -12.36 -14.13 9.80
C ARG A 184 -11.49 -15.38 9.64
N GLU A 185 -10.97 -15.65 8.44
CA GLU A 185 -10.13 -16.83 8.16
C GLU A 185 -8.72 -16.70 8.72
N HIS A 186 -8.25 -15.49 8.93
CA HIS A 186 -7.00 -15.18 9.63
C HIS A 186 -7.16 -13.92 10.45
N SER A 187 -6.30 -13.75 11.43
CA SER A 187 -6.36 -12.62 12.36
C SER A 187 -5.47 -11.46 11.93
N ILE A 188 -5.81 -10.25 12.38
CA ILE A 188 -4.94 -9.09 12.26
C ILE A 188 -3.63 -9.29 13.06
N GLN A 189 -3.68 -10.05 14.16
CA GLN A 189 -2.51 -10.34 14.98
C GLN A 189 -1.43 -11.12 14.21
N GLU A 190 -1.81 -12.10 13.39
CA GLU A 190 -0.86 -12.84 12.54
C GLU A 190 -0.11 -11.92 11.55
N LYS A 191 -0.79 -10.88 11.05
CA LYS A 191 -0.15 -9.85 10.21
C LYS A 191 0.82 -8.98 11.00
N ILE A 192 0.43 -8.54 12.19
CA ILE A 192 1.28 -7.76 13.09
C ILE A 192 2.50 -8.56 13.52
N ASP A 193 2.33 -9.83 13.83
CA ASP A 193 3.44 -10.73 14.19
C ASP A 193 4.41 -10.91 13.02
N THR A 194 3.90 -11.09 11.80
CA THR A 194 4.72 -11.14 10.58
C THR A 194 5.55 -9.87 10.40
N ILE A 195 4.95 -8.69 10.60
CA ILE A 195 5.65 -7.39 10.55
C ILE A 195 6.79 -7.37 11.59
N LYS A 196 6.50 -7.74 12.84
CA LYS A 196 7.48 -7.73 13.92
C LYS A 196 8.64 -8.71 13.68
N TYR A 197 8.35 -9.92 13.17
CA TYR A 197 9.40 -10.88 12.81
C TYR A 197 10.35 -10.33 11.75
N LEU A 198 9.81 -9.70 10.71
CA LEU A 198 10.62 -9.11 9.65
C LEU A 198 11.46 -7.93 10.15
N GLN A 199 10.88 -7.06 10.99
CA GLN A 199 11.60 -5.95 11.62
C GLN A 199 12.75 -6.45 12.52
N GLU A 200 12.56 -7.55 13.23
CA GLU A 200 13.60 -8.18 14.04
C GLU A 200 14.84 -8.56 13.20
N PHE A 201 14.63 -8.96 11.94
CA PHE A 201 15.69 -9.31 10.99
C PHE A 201 16.13 -8.16 10.08
N GLY A 202 15.73 -6.92 10.39
CA GLY A 202 16.16 -5.73 9.68
C GLY A 202 15.50 -5.49 8.32
N VAL A 203 14.42 -6.22 7.99
CA VAL A 203 13.64 -6.00 6.77
C VAL A 203 12.74 -4.78 6.96
N THR A 204 12.80 -3.83 6.02
CA THR A 204 11.90 -2.67 6.04
C THR A 204 10.48 -3.08 5.66
N ILE A 205 9.49 -2.34 6.14
CA ILE A 205 8.08 -2.71 6.03
C ILE A 205 7.27 -1.68 5.22
N CYS A 206 6.47 -2.17 4.27
CA CYS A 206 5.31 -1.45 3.76
C CYS A 206 4.04 -1.99 4.44
N CYS A 207 3.25 -1.10 5.04
CA CYS A 207 2.00 -1.48 5.68
C CYS A 207 0.96 -0.36 5.52
N GLY A 208 -0.16 -0.66 4.91
CA GLY A 208 -1.24 0.30 4.65
C GLY A 208 -2.60 -0.37 4.60
N GLY A 209 -3.50 0.19 3.79
CA GLY A 209 -4.87 -0.31 3.72
C GLY A 209 -5.65 0.12 2.50
N ILE A 210 -6.97 -0.05 2.60
CA ILE A 210 -7.93 0.24 1.55
C ILE A 210 -9.00 1.15 2.12
N PHE A 211 -9.26 2.27 1.46
CA PHE A 211 -10.39 3.15 1.75
C PHE A 211 -11.59 2.79 0.88
N GLY A 212 -12.80 2.92 1.43
CA GLY A 212 -14.06 2.62 0.75
C GLY A 212 -14.62 1.22 1.03
N LEU A 213 -14.05 0.47 1.99
CA LEU A 213 -14.55 -0.86 2.42
C LEU A 213 -15.86 -0.80 3.21
N GLY A 214 -16.25 0.37 3.71
CA GLY A 214 -17.36 0.60 4.63
C GLY A 214 -16.91 0.95 6.04
N GLU A 215 -15.68 1.31 6.15
CA GLU A 215 -15.06 1.87 7.34
C GLU A 215 -15.57 3.30 7.61
N THR A 216 -15.54 3.70 8.88
CA THR A 216 -15.86 5.04 9.35
C THR A 216 -14.62 5.95 9.32
N TRP A 217 -14.80 7.26 9.56
CA TRP A 217 -13.68 8.18 9.76
C TRP A 217 -12.81 7.78 10.95
N LYS A 218 -13.43 7.30 12.03
CA LYS A 218 -12.69 6.74 13.18
C LYS A 218 -11.79 5.57 12.74
N ASP A 219 -12.30 4.65 11.93
CA ASP A 219 -11.52 3.50 11.46
C ASP A 219 -10.32 3.93 10.61
N ARG A 220 -10.48 4.96 9.75
CA ARG A 220 -9.39 5.51 8.92
C ARG A 220 -8.30 6.15 9.77
N VAL A 221 -8.71 6.92 10.78
CA VAL A 221 -7.77 7.51 11.75
C VAL A 221 -7.08 6.41 12.56
N ASP A 222 -7.82 5.43 13.06
CA ASP A 222 -7.28 4.31 13.83
C ASP A 222 -6.25 3.50 13.02
N MET A 223 -6.50 3.27 11.73
CA MET A 223 -5.52 2.63 10.84
C MET A 223 -4.25 3.48 10.69
N ALA A 224 -4.38 4.80 10.52
CA ALA A 224 -3.22 5.68 10.39
C ALA A 224 -2.34 5.66 11.65
N PHE A 225 -2.96 5.64 12.83
CA PHE A 225 -2.25 5.53 14.10
C PHE A 225 -1.64 4.14 14.31
N ALA A 226 -2.35 3.06 13.98
CA ALA A 226 -1.81 1.70 14.06
C ALA A 226 -0.56 1.53 13.17
N VAL A 227 -0.56 2.10 11.97
CA VAL A 227 0.61 2.12 11.08
C VAL A 227 1.78 2.91 11.69
N ARG A 228 1.48 4.05 12.34
CA ARG A 228 2.49 4.85 13.05
C ARG A 228 3.11 4.08 14.22
N GLU A 229 2.28 3.39 15.01
CA GLU A 229 2.71 2.59 16.16
C GLU A 229 3.55 1.37 15.75
N LEU A 230 3.28 0.79 14.59
CA LEU A 230 4.07 -0.30 14.02
C LEU A 230 5.44 0.16 13.48
N ASN A 231 5.70 1.48 13.43
CA ASN A 231 6.96 2.06 12.99
C ASN A 231 7.44 1.49 11.63
N VAL A 232 6.58 1.55 10.62
CA VAL A 232 6.86 1.03 9.29
C VAL A 232 7.52 2.08 8.39
N ASP A 233 8.14 1.66 7.29
CA ASP A 233 8.94 2.51 6.40
C ASP A 233 8.12 3.08 5.24
N GLY A 234 6.99 2.46 4.93
CA GLY A 234 6.11 2.91 3.85
C GLY A 234 4.68 2.42 4.03
N SER A 235 3.74 3.13 3.41
CA SER A 235 2.33 2.79 3.47
C SER A 235 1.68 2.91 2.09
N PRO A 236 1.31 1.78 1.47
CA PRO A 236 0.47 1.78 0.28
C PRO A 236 -0.99 1.99 0.69
N LEU A 237 -1.57 3.09 0.23
CA LEU A 237 -2.98 3.38 0.35
C LEU A 237 -3.69 3.04 -0.96
N ASN A 238 -4.76 2.28 -0.85
CA ASN A 238 -5.62 1.88 -1.96
C ASN A 238 -7.00 2.51 -1.80
N VAL A 239 -7.65 2.77 -2.91
CA VAL A 239 -9.10 3.04 -2.95
C VAL A 239 -9.79 1.81 -3.51
N LEU A 240 -10.85 1.35 -2.86
CA LEU A 240 -11.57 0.16 -3.27
C LEU A 240 -12.02 0.28 -4.73
N LEU A 241 -11.65 -0.69 -5.53
CA LEU A 241 -12.25 -0.97 -6.83
C LEU A 241 -13.27 -2.10 -6.62
N PRO A 242 -14.58 -1.82 -6.71
CA PRO A 242 -15.61 -2.85 -6.63
C PRO A 242 -15.46 -3.82 -7.81
N ILE A 243 -15.12 -5.07 -7.50
CA ILE A 243 -14.91 -6.10 -8.52
C ILE A 243 -16.09 -7.05 -8.51
N LYS A 244 -16.70 -7.27 -9.68
CA LYS A 244 -17.80 -8.20 -9.87
C LYS A 244 -17.42 -9.60 -9.39
N GLY A 245 -18.32 -10.25 -8.66
CA GLY A 245 -18.10 -11.57 -8.07
C GLY A 245 -17.48 -11.54 -6.68
N THR A 246 -17.11 -10.36 -6.14
CA THR A 246 -16.69 -10.19 -4.75
C THR A 246 -17.88 -9.76 -3.88
N PRO A 247 -17.84 -9.99 -2.55
CA PRO A 247 -18.85 -9.47 -1.62
C PRO A 247 -19.02 -7.94 -1.63
N LEU A 248 -18.06 -7.20 -2.19
CA LEU A 248 -18.08 -5.74 -2.28
C LEU A 248 -18.36 -5.22 -3.69
N GLU A 249 -18.84 -6.05 -4.62
CA GLU A 249 -19.08 -5.68 -6.02
C GLU A 249 -20.05 -4.49 -6.21
N ASN A 250 -21.02 -4.34 -5.31
CA ASN A 250 -22.00 -3.26 -5.35
C ASN A 250 -21.68 -2.08 -4.43
N ARG A 251 -20.46 -2.04 -3.88
CA ARG A 251 -20.05 -0.94 -3.02
C ARG A 251 -19.83 0.33 -3.84
N PRO A 252 -20.41 1.48 -3.45
CA PRO A 252 -20.12 2.73 -4.14
C PRO A 252 -18.64 3.09 -4.06
N VAL A 253 -18.11 3.61 -5.15
CA VAL A 253 -16.74 4.15 -5.19
C VAL A 253 -16.68 5.38 -4.27
N MET A 254 -15.66 5.45 -3.44
CA MET A 254 -15.43 6.59 -2.56
C MET A 254 -15.19 7.86 -3.39
N PRO A 255 -15.90 8.97 -3.13
CA PRO A 255 -15.76 10.18 -3.93
C PRO A 255 -14.39 10.85 -3.73
N PRO A 256 -13.83 11.52 -4.76
CA PRO A 256 -12.47 12.07 -4.72
C PRO A 256 -12.19 13.03 -3.57
N HIS A 257 -13.15 13.87 -3.18
CA HIS A 257 -12.98 14.80 -2.05
C HIS A 257 -12.81 14.08 -0.71
N GLU A 258 -13.54 12.98 -0.52
CA GLU A 258 -13.42 12.15 0.69
C GLU A 258 -12.08 11.40 0.72
N VAL A 259 -11.60 10.92 -0.45
CA VAL A 259 -10.25 10.33 -0.60
C VAL A 259 -9.18 11.38 -0.30
N ALA A 260 -9.34 12.60 -0.82
CA ALA A 260 -8.41 13.71 -0.59
C ALA A 260 -8.27 14.02 0.91
N LYS A 261 -9.40 14.14 1.61
CA LYS A 261 -9.42 14.35 3.06
C LYS A 261 -8.74 13.20 3.81
N ALA A 262 -9.07 11.93 3.46
CA ALA A 262 -8.48 10.76 4.10
C ALA A 262 -6.96 10.71 3.93
N PHE A 263 -6.45 10.95 2.71
CA PHE A 263 -5.02 10.95 2.42
C PHE A 263 -4.30 12.09 3.13
N ALA A 264 -4.88 13.30 3.13
CA ALA A 264 -4.31 14.45 3.82
C ALA A 264 -4.15 14.19 5.33
N ILE A 265 -5.20 13.70 5.99
CA ILE A 265 -5.14 13.34 7.41
C ILE A 265 -4.11 12.24 7.66
N TYR A 266 -4.06 11.23 6.79
CA TYR A 266 -3.07 10.15 6.91
C TYR A 266 -1.64 10.67 6.85
N ARG A 267 -1.35 11.68 5.98
CA ARG A 267 -0.06 12.37 5.93
C ARG A 267 0.23 13.15 7.20
N LEU A 268 -0.75 13.89 7.72
CA LEU A 268 -0.57 14.68 8.95
C LEU A 268 -0.30 13.79 10.17
N VAL A 269 -0.91 12.61 10.23
CA VAL A 269 -0.62 11.60 11.28
C VAL A 269 0.76 10.99 11.09
N ASN A 270 1.22 10.83 9.85
CA ASN A 270 2.48 10.15 9.48
C ASN A 270 3.41 11.07 8.66
N PRO A 271 3.96 12.16 9.23
CA PRO A 271 4.65 13.21 8.48
C PRO A 271 5.85 12.74 7.65
N LYS A 272 6.61 11.76 8.14
CA LYS A 272 7.87 11.28 7.53
C LYS A 272 7.71 10.04 6.69
N LEU A 273 6.55 9.38 6.76
CA LEU A 273 6.32 8.08 6.13
C LEU A 273 6.31 8.19 4.59
N MET A 274 6.88 7.22 3.88
CA MET A 274 6.63 7.07 2.46
C MET A 274 5.17 6.62 2.26
N ILE A 275 4.33 7.49 1.73
CA ILE A 275 2.91 7.17 1.45
C ILE A 275 2.72 7.01 -0.04
N LYS A 276 2.23 5.83 -0.44
CA LYS A 276 2.10 5.42 -1.83
C LYS A 276 0.61 5.39 -2.23
N PHE A 277 0.25 6.04 -3.36
CA PHE A 277 -1.02 5.74 -3.98
C PHE A 277 -0.89 4.46 -4.79
N ALA A 278 -1.59 3.42 -4.35
CA ALA A 278 -1.57 2.11 -4.97
C ALA A 278 -2.82 1.89 -5.84
N ALA A 279 -3.58 0.80 -5.66
CA ALA A 279 -4.73 0.51 -6.51
C ALA A 279 -5.87 1.54 -6.36
N GLY A 280 -6.64 1.72 -7.43
CA GLY A 280 -7.75 2.68 -7.51
C GLY A 280 -7.36 4.05 -8.08
N ARG A 281 -6.08 4.32 -8.28
CA ARG A 281 -5.61 5.62 -8.78
C ARG A 281 -6.20 5.95 -10.15
N GLU A 282 -6.00 5.09 -11.13
CA GLU A 282 -6.44 5.33 -12.51
C GLU A 282 -7.89 4.92 -12.73
N THR A 283 -8.30 3.80 -12.13
CA THR A 283 -9.59 3.16 -12.44
C THR A 283 -10.76 3.84 -11.77
N THR A 284 -10.59 4.28 -10.51
CA THR A 284 -11.67 4.91 -9.73
C THR A 284 -11.53 6.42 -9.64
N MET A 285 -10.30 6.94 -9.56
CA MET A 285 -10.06 8.38 -9.36
C MET A 285 -9.84 9.14 -10.67
N LYS A 286 -9.46 8.47 -11.76
CA LYS A 286 -9.37 9.05 -13.11
C LYS A 286 -8.65 10.42 -13.11
N ASP A 287 -9.32 11.49 -13.55
CA ASP A 287 -8.76 12.83 -13.68
C ASP A 287 -8.36 13.48 -12.35
N PHE A 288 -8.90 12.99 -11.22
CA PHE A 288 -8.55 13.48 -9.88
C PHE A 288 -7.24 12.91 -9.33
N GLN A 289 -6.61 11.95 -9.99
CA GLN A 289 -5.39 11.31 -9.47
C GLN A 289 -4.26 12.31 -9.18
N GLY A 290 -4.13 13.39 -9.97
CA GLY A 290 -3.14 14.45 -9.75
C GLY A 290 -3.37 15.20 -8.45
N LEU A 291 -4.60 15.67 -8.21
CA LEU A 291 -4.98 16.30 -6.94
C LEU A 291 -4.70 15.38 -5.76
N LEU A 292 -5.05 14.10 -5.88
CA LEU A 292 -4.88 13.13 -4.80
C LEU A 292 -3.41 12.87 -4.46
N MET A 293 -2.51 12.97 -5.43
CA MET A 293 -1.07 12.93 -5.12
C MET A 293 -0.63 14.14 -4.28
N LEU A 294 -1.21 15.31 -4.51
CA LEU A 294 -0.94 16.52 -3.72
C LEU A 294 -1.49 16.45 -2.28
N CYS A 295 -2.34 15.46 -1.97
CA CYS A 295 -2.80 15.21 -0.61
C CYS A 295 -1.72 14.62 0.31
N GLY A 296 -0.46 14.82 -0.02
CA GLY A 296 0.68 14.44 0.80
C GLY A 296 1.31 13.08 0.45
N LEU A 297 0.99 12.52 -0.71
CA LEU A 297 1.61 11.27 -1.17
C LEU A 297 2.95 11.56 -1.87
N ASN A 298 3.88 10.62 -1.75
CA ASN A 298 5.20 10.72 -2.35
C ASN A 298 5.67 9.42 -3.03
N ALA A 299 4.75 8.49 -3.33
CA ALA A 299 5.07 7.32 -4.13
C ALA A 299 3.84 6.82 -4.92
N VAL A 300 4.10 6.09 -6.02
CA VAL A 300 3.08 5.41 -6.84
C VAL A 300 3.51 3.99 -7.17
N ILE A 301 2.53 3.13 -7.52
CA ILE A 301 2.80 1.87 -8.22
C ILE A 301 2.66 2.16 -9.72
N THR A 302 3.66 1.74 -10.50
CA THR A 302 3.72 1.91 -11.96
C THR A 302 3.76 0.57 -12.68
N GLY A 303 3.36 0.56 -13.96
CA GLY A 303 3.41 -0.63 -14.82
C GLY A 303 2.26 -1.61 -14.65
N GLY A 304 1.36 -1.39 -13.69
CA GLY A 304 0.18 -2.21 -13.44
C GLY A 304 0.01 -2.66 -12.00
N TYR A 305 -1.14 -3.28 -11.75
CA TYR A 305 -1.52 -3.86 -10.45
C TYR A 305 -1.67 -5.39 -10.58
N LEU A 306 -2.11 -6.07 -9.51
CA LEU A 306 -2.17 -7.54 -9.48
C LEU A 306 -3.15 -8.12 -10.50
N THR A 307 -4.37 -7.56 -10.54
CA THR A 307 -5.48 -8.08 -11.38
C THR A 307 -6.06 -7.01 -12.29
N THR A 308 -5.52 -5.80 -12.29
CA THR A 308 -5.97 -4.68 -13.12
C THR A 308 -4.78 -3.99 -13.78
N ARG A 309 -5.02 -3.42 -14.96
CA ARG A 309 -3.99 -2.64 -15.67
C ARG A 309 -3.79 -1.29 -14.97
N GLY A 310 -2.55 -0.84 -14.90
CA GLY A 310 -2.17 0.52 -14.55
C GLY A 310 -1.71 1.32 -15.78
N ARG A 311 -1.14 2.49 -15.55
CA ARG A 311 -0.49 3.30 -16.59
C ARG A 311 0.87 2.70 -16.97
N SER A 312 1.36 3.08 -18.16
CA SER A 312 2.73 2.74 -18.54
C SER A 312 3.75 3.43 -17.62
N VAL A 313 4.94 2.86 -17.52
CA VAL A 313 6.04 3.47 -16.74
C VAL A 313 6.39 4.87 -17.27
N ASP A 314 6.35 5.07 -18.60
CA ASP A 314 6.63 6.37 -19.22
C ASP A 314 5.57 7.43 -18.90
N ASP A 315 4.28 7.05 -18.90
CA ASP A 315 3.20 7.97 -18.52
C ASP A 315 3.31 8.37 -17.05
N ASP A 316 3.64 7.41 -16.17
CA ASP A 316 3.82 7.70 -14.76
C ASP A 316 5.09 8.52 -14.49
N ARG A 317 6.16 8.33 -15.25
CA ARG A 317 7.36 9.17 -15.16
C ARG A 317 7.03 10.63 -15.48
N LYS A 318 6.36 10.89 -16.61
CA LYS A 318 5.90 12.24 -16.97
C LYS A 318 4.95 12.84 -15.95
N PHE A 319 4.06 12.02 -15.40
CA PHE A 319 3.14 12.43 -14.35
C PHE A 319 3.87 12.84 -13.05
N ILE A 320 4.88 12.07 -12.63
CA ILE A 320 5.71 12.35 -11.46
C ILE A 320 6.52 13.64 -11.67
N GLU A 321 7.09 13.85 -12.87
CA GLU A 321 7.80 15.07 -13.24
C GLU A 321 6.91 16.31 -13.13
N GLN A 322 5.67 16.24 -13.64
CA GLN A 322 4.70 17.34 -13.52
C GLN A 322 4.30 17.62 -12.06
N LEU A 323 4.10 16.57 -11.25
CA LEU A 323 3.79 16.72 -9.83
C LEU A 323 4.95 17.31 -9.01
N GLY A 324 6.18 17.10 -9.45
CA GLY A 324 7.37 17.64 -8.80
C GLY A 324 7.46 19.16 -8.81
N SER A 325 6.65 19.82 -9.66
CA SER A 325 6.56 21.29 -9.73
C SER A 325 5.65 21.92 -8.66
N PHE A 326 4.90 21.12 -7.92
CA PHE A 326 4.03 21.50 -6.82
C PHE A 326 4.65 21.09 -5.48
#